data_887a805a349897ba8340fc4776aa48cb
#
_entry.id   887a805a349897ba8340fc4776aa48cb
#
_cell.length_a   1.000
_cell.length_b   1.000
_cell.length_c   1.000
_cell.angle_alpha   90.00
_cell.angle_beta   90.00
_cell.angle_gamma   90.00
#
_symmetry.space_group_name_H-M   'P 1'
#
loop_
_entity.id
_entity.type
_entity.pdbx_description
1 polymer ?
#
loop_
_entity_poly.entity_id
_entity_poly.type
_entity_poly.pdbx_seq_one_letter_code
_entity_poly.pdbx_strand_id
1 'polypeptide(L)'
;MMKRFLAILLCLMMVCALVACNNNGTPNNGTNGNNNGTNNGGTDNGSTNNGGTTAPGVNGTAARYGLGMTVESTVSPAEDDNDGKAEAGVTCCALALDTEGRIVSVTFDCVEATATYGSNGSNLTMPKSFTSKKELGDAYKMKEYSSIGKEWYEQVNALEAYCIGKTVSDVSSMQMKEVDGRQNIPAVAELTSSCTISCDQFISALKKAEANAR
;
A
#
# COMPACT_ATOMS: atom_id res chain seq x y z
N MET A 1 29.28 10.04 24.97
CA MET A 1 28.45 9.79 23.79
C MET A 1 27.38 8.70 23.97
N MET A 2 27.57 7.70 24.84
CA MET A 2 26.63 6.57 25.01
C MET A 2 25.32 6.89 25.76
N LYS A 3 25.21 8.00 26.47
CA LYS A 3 23.97 8.38 27.20
C LYS A 3 22.89 9.07 26.39
N ARG A 4 23.18 9.51 25.18
CA ARG A 4 22.20 10.18 24.28
C ARG A 4 21.41 9.21 23.40
N PHE A 5 21.95 8.02 23.15
CA PHE A 5 21.25 6.98 22.37
C PHE A 5 20.12 6.28 23.14
N LEU A 6 20.19 6.26 24.47
CA LEU A 6 19.18 5.59 25.30
C LEU A 6 17.89 6.39 25.44
N ALA A 7 17.95 7.72 25.28
CA ALA A 7 16.77 8.58 25.37
C ALA A 7 15.87 8.52 24.12
N ILE A 8 16.46 8.28 22.96
CA ILE A 8 15.72 8.18 21.68
C ILE A 8 14.99 6.84 21.55
N LEU A 9 15.56 5.78 22.12
CA LEU A 9 14.93 4.45 22.10
C LEU A 9 13.72 4.36 23.05
N LEU A 10 13.68 5.19 24.10
CA LEU A 10 12.57 5.18 25.07
C LEU A 10 11.34 5.94 24.60
N CYS A 11 11.47 6.90 23.68
CA CYS A 11 10.33 7.61 23.10
C CYS A 11 9.56 6.78 22.06
N LEU A 12 10.18 5.78 21.46
CA LEU A 12 9.53 4.96 20.41
C LEU A 12 8.64 3.84 20.98
N MET A 13 8.76 3.53 22.29
CA MET A 13 7.98 2.45 22.92
C MET A 13 6.70 2.90 23.63
N MET A 14 6.35 4.19 23.58
CA MET A 14 5.20 4.74 24.34
C MET A 14 3.95 5.08 23.51
N VAL A 15 3.91 4.72 22.23
CA VAL A 15 2.76 5.03 21.37
C VAL A 15 1.83 3.84 21.10
N CYS A 16 2.10 2.66 21.67
CA CYS A 16 1.29 1.45 21.42
C CYS A 16 0.25 1.10 22.51
N ALA A 17 -0.21 2.05 23.31
CA ALA A 17 -1.32 1.76 24.23
C ALA A 17 -2.27 2.95 24.26
N LEU A 18 -3.44 2.80 23.64
CA LEU A 18 -4.74 3.35 24.00
C LEU A 18 -5.61 3.61 22.74
N VAL A 19 -6.22 2.58 22.19
CA VAL A 19 -7.58 2.72 21.63
C VAL A 19 -8.38 1.50 22.08
N ALA A 20 -9.07 1.64 23.22
CA ALA A 20 -10.17 0.77 23.58
C ALA A 20 -11.43 1.32 22.91
N CYS A 21 -11.97 0.61 21.94
CA CYS A 21 -13.27 0.91 21.36
C CYS A 21 -14.36 0.54 22.36
N ASN A 22 -15.08 1.52 22.85
CA ASN A 22 -16.30 1.35 23.59
C ASN A 22 -17.47 1.27 22.60
N ASN A 23 -18.04 0.07 22.45
CA ASN A 23 -19.17 -0.19 21.56
C ASN A 23 -20.41 -0.43 22.41
N ASN A 24 -21.23 0.61 22.63
CA ASN A 24 -22.58 0.50 23.15
C ASN A 24 -23.57 0.81 22.02
N GLY A 25 -24.09 -0.22 21.41
CA GLY A 25 -25.19 -0.15 20.46
C GLY A 25 -26.28 -1.15 20.83
N THR A 26 -27.41 -0.65 21.27
CA THR A 26 -28.65 -1.33 21.68
C THR A 26 -29.29 -2.09 20.51
N PRO A 27 -29.91 -3.26 20.74
CA PRO A 27 -30.60 -3.99 19.68
C PRO A 27 -32.02 -3.47 19.47
N ASN A 28 -32.39 -3.18 18.25
CA ASN A 28 -33.75 -2.92 17.85
C ASN A 28 -34.36 -4.15 17.15
N ASN A 29 -35.37 -4.68 17.76
CA ASN A 29 -36.19 -5.81 17.32
C ASN A 29 -37.28 -5.28 16.36
N GLY A 30 -37.46 -5.93 15.21
CA GLY A 30 -38.48 -5.55 14.22
C GLY A 30 -38.78 -6.71 13.27
N THR A 31 -39.87 -7.32 13.52
CA THR A 31 -40.55 -8.48 12.94
C THR A 31 -40.88 -8.42 11.46
N ASN A 32 -40.73 -9.58 10.82
CA ASN A 32 -41.66 -10.28 9.91
C ASN A 32 -42.05 -9.66 8.56
N GLY A 33 -41.83 -10.45 7.50
CA GLY A 33 -42.35 -10.22 6.15
C GLY A 33 -41.92 -11.30 5.17
N ASN A 34 -42.63 -12.42 5.21
CA ASN A 34 -42.54 -13.53 4.24
C ASN A 34 -43.03 -13.05 2.86
N ASN A 35 -42.29 -13.26 1.79
CA ASN A 35 -42.88 -13.49 0.47
C ASN A 35 -41.92 -14.24 -0.47
N ASN A 36 -42.45 -15.36 -0.88
CA ASN A 36 -42.01 -16.28 -1.90
C ASN A 36 -42.13 -15.62 -3.30
N GLY A 37 -41.17 -15.78 -4.18
CA GLY A 37 -41.25 -15.29 -5.56
C GLY A 37 -40.05 -15.72 -6.41
N THR A 38 -40.33 -16.68 -7.21
CA THR A 38 -39.52 -17.37 -8.25
C THR A 38 -38.96 -16.43 -9.33
N ASN A 39 -37.72 -16.80 -9.77
CA ASN A 39 -37.17 -16.70 -11.15
C ASN A 39 -36.98 -15.31 -11.83
N ASN A 40 -35.83 -15.10 -12.25
CA ASN A 40 -35.26 -15.01 -13.63
C ASN A 40 -34.17 -13.95 -13.72
N GLY A 41 -33.07 -14.43 -14.19
CA GLY A 41 -32.22 -13.89 -15.25
C GLY A 41 -32.11 -12.38 -15.39
N GLY A 42 -30.88 -11.95 -15.38
CA GLY A 42 -30.60 -10.81 -16.21
C GLY A 42 -29.89 -9.65 -15.56
N THR A 43 -28.72 -9.45 -16.08
CA THR A 43 -28.10 -8.18 -16.36
C THR A 43 -27.55 -7.35 -15.20
N ASP A 44 -26.24 -7.31 -15.25
CA ASP A 44 -25.39 -6.24 -14.77
C ASP A 44 -26.08 -4.89 -14.72
N ASN A 45 -26.12 -4.30 -13.53
CA ASN A 45 -26.21 -2.85 -13.42
C ASN A 45 -24.95 -2.35 -12.72
N GLY A 46 -24.06 -1.82 -13.57
CA GLY A 46 -22.88 -1.11 -13.17
C GLY A 46 -23.23 0.01 -12.20
N SER A 47 -22.71 -0.09 -11.01
CA SER A 47 -22.60 1.04 -10.11
C SER A 47 -21.42 1.89 -10.55
N THR A 48 -21.71 2.99 -11.19
CA THR A 48 -20.75 4.05 -11.48
C THR A 48 -20.35 4.72 -10.18
N ASN A 49 -19.21 4.35 -9.63
CA ASN A 49 -18.54 5.14 -8.61
C ASN A 49 -17.21 5.64 -9.16
N ASN A 50 -17.13 6.95 -9.24
CA ASN A 50 -15.98 7.85 -9.36
C ASN A 50 -14.59 7.20 -9.29
N GLY A 51 -13.85 7.32 -10.42
CA GLY A 51 -12.39 7.52 -10.42
C GLY A 51 -11.49 6.36 -10.00
N GLY A 52 -12.02 5.19 -9.69
CA GLY A 52 -11.20 4.01 -9.45
C GLY A 52 -11.02 3.22 -10.74
N THR A 53 -9.82 3.16 -11.28
CA THR A 53 -9.47 2.20 -12.31
C THR A 53 -9.74 0.80 -11.79
N THR A 54 -10.76 0.16 -12.32
CA THR A 54 -11.05 -1.26 -12.05
C THR A 54 -9.82 -2.08 -12.41
N ALA A 55 -9.28 -2.80 -11.44
CA ALA A 55 -8.29 -3.84 -11.70
C ALA A 55 -8.84 -4.80 -12.76
N PRO A 56 -8.00 -5.32 -13.68
CA PRO A 56 -8.44 -6.25 -14.71
C PRO A 56 -9.19 -7.41 -14.09
N GLY A 57 -10.39 -7.71 -14.61
CA GLY A 57 -11.24 -8.79 -14.11
C GLY A 57 -10.51 -10.13 -14.15
N VAL A 58 -10.49 -10.80 -13.03
CA VAL A 58 -9.83 -12.09 -12.87
C VAL A 58 -10.82 -13.21 -13.08
N ASN A 59 -10.49 -14.17 -13.92
CA ASN A 59 -11.28 -15.38 -14.17
C ASN A 59 -11.00 -16.51 -13.14
N GLY A 60 -10.64 -16.16 -11.90
CA GLY A 60 -10.30 -17.14 -10.86
C GLY A 60 -11.14 -16.94 -9.60
N THR A 61 -11.47 -18.03 -8.92
CA THR A 61 -12.09 -17.99 -7.59
C THR A 61 -10.99 -17.89 -6.53
N ALA A 62 -11.03 -16.85 -5.70
CA ALA A 62 -10.14 -16.72 -4.58
C ALA A 62 -10.38 -17.83 -3.54
N ALA A 63 -9.31 -18.51 -3.11
CA ALA A 63 -9.34 -19.58 -2.12
C ALA A 63 -8.62 -19.16 -0.83
N ARG A 64 -7.63 -18.27 -0.91
CA ARG A 64 -6.85 -17.79 0.24
C ARG A 64 -6.63 -16.29 0.14
N TYR A 65 -6.59 -15.63 1.28
CA TYR A 65 -6.37 -14.18 1.39
C TYR A 65 -5.22 -13.88 2.32
N GLY A 66 -4.38 -12.94 1.96
CA GLY A 66 -3.23 -12.54 2.74
C GLY A 66 -3.05 -11.02 2.79
N LEU A 67 -2.46 -10.56 3.89
CA LEU A 67 -2.02 -9.18 4.08
C LEU A 67 -0.53 -9.18 4.40
N GLY A 68 0.23 -8.36 3.69
CA GLY A 68 1.64 -8.12 3.93
C GLY A 68 1.95 -6.64 4.06
N MET A 69 2.90 -6.30 4.92
CA MET A 69 3.37 -4.94 5.11
C MET A 69 4.89 -4.90 5.23
N THR A 70 5.48 -3.83 4.70
CA THR A 70 6.88 -3.47 4.92
C THR A 70 6.95 -2.05 5.47
N VAL A 71 7.99 -1.77 6.23
CA VAL A 71 8.27 -0.43 6.77
C VAL A 71 9.71 -0.11 6.48
N GLU A 72 9.94 1.04 5.87
CA GLU A 72 11.27 1.65 5.74
C GLU A 72 11.30 2.93 6.55
N SER A 73 12.46 3.29 7.07
CA SER A 73 12.63 4.55 7.77
C SER A 73 13.99 5.16 7.51
N THR A 74 14.02 6.47 7.39
CA THR A 74 15.24 7.26 7.24
C THR A 74 15.24 8.42 8.22
N VAL A 75 16.43 8.85 8.62
CA VAL A 75 16.61 10.03 9.47
C VAL A 75 17.70 10.88 8.84
N SER A 76 17.36 12.11 8.54
CA SER A 76 18.30 13.16 8.14
C SER A 76 18.48 14.11 9.32
N PRO A 77 19.71 14.33 9.82
CA PRO A 77 19.94 15.22 10.96
C PRO A 77 19.59 16.67 10.59
N ALA A 78 19.22 17.43 11.60
CA ALA A 78 19.16 18.89 11.45
C ALA A 78 20.58 19.46 11.41
N GLU A 79 20.85 20.34 10.45
CA GLU A 79 22.15 20.99 10.26
C GLU A 79 21.95 22.49 10.08
N ASP A 80 22.66 23.29 10.89
CA ASP A 80 22.61 24.74 10.86
C ASP A 80 21.15 25.28 10.91
N ASP A 81 20.69 25.91 9.83
CA ASP A 81 19.36 26.49 9.69
C ASP A 81 18.34 25.51 9.04
N ASN A 82 18.75 24.27 8.76
CA ASN A 82 17.88 23.27 8.17
C ASN A 82 17.31 22.31 9.23
N ASP A 83 16.01 22.16 9.25
CA ASP A 83 15.34 21.16 10.10
C ASP A 83 15.74 19.73 9.70
N GLY A 84 15.91 18.88 10.68
CA GLY A 84 16.05 17.45 10.49
C GLY A 84 14.72 16.82 10.13
N LYS A 85 14.79 15.62 9.54
CA LYS A 85 13.63 14.83 9.15
C LYS A 85 13.74 13.41 9.66
N ALA A 86 12.64 12.87 10.15
CA ALA A 86 12.44 11.45 10.34
C ALA A 86 11.28 11.00 9.45
N GLU A 87 11.55 10.08 8.56
CA GLU A 87 10.60 9.63 7.55
C GLU A 87 10.36 8.12 7.72
N ALA A 88 9.11 7.70 7.59
CA ALA A 88 8.73 6.29 7.56
C ALA A 88 7.78 6.05 6.39
N GLY A 89 8.13 5.09 5.54
CA GLY A 89 7.29 4.59 4.47
C GLY A 89 6.70 3.23 4.83
N VAL A 90 5.39 3.10 4.78
CA VAL A 90 4.67 1.84 4.99
C VAL A 90 4.08 1.41 3.66
N THR A 91 4.52 0.26 3.13
CA THR A 91 3.94 -0.35 1.94
C THR A 91 3.08 -1.53 2.36
N CYS A 92 1.82 -1.54 1.92
CA CYS A 92 0.85 -2.60 2.18
C CYS A 92 0.55 -3.39 0.91
N CYS A 93 0.24 -4.67 1.08
CA CYS A 93 -0.24 -5.56 0.03
C CYS A 93 -1.43 -6.37 0.54
N ALA A 94 -2.59 -6.22 -0.09
CA ALA A 94 -3.71 -7.14 0.05
C ALA A 94 -3.68 -8.12 -1.13
N LEU A 95 -3.78 -9.42 -0.84
CA LEU A 95 -3.57 -10.51 -1.80
C LEU A 95 -4.70 -11.51 -1.73
N ALA A 96 -5.19 -11.95 -2.88
CA ALA A 96 -6.05 -13.13 -3.01
C ALA A 96 -5.42 -14.13 -3.99
N LEU A 97 -5.36 -15.38 -3.59
CA LEU A 97 -4.82 -16.50 -4.36
C LEU A 97 -5.91 -17.53 -4.65
N ASP A 98 -5.83 -18.17 -5.80
CA ASP A 98 -6.62 -19.37 -6.10
C ASP A 98 -6.07 -20.62 -5.41
N THR A 99 -6.68 -21.78 -5.67
CA THR A 99 -6.24 -23.08 -5.13
C THR A 99 -4.87 -23.51 -5.66
N GLU A 100 -4.43 -22.99 -6.79
CA GLU A 100 -3.14 -23.30 -7.41
C GLU A 100 -2.01 -22.33 -6.96
N GLY A 101 -2.36 -21.32 -6.14
CA GLY A 101 -1.43 -20.29 -5.67
C GLY A 101 -1.21 -19.17 -6.68
N ARG A 102 -2.08 -19.02 -7.68
CA ARG A 102 -2.03 -17.90 -8.61
C ARG A 102 -2.73 -16.69 -8.04
N ILE A 103 -2.22 -15.53 -8.35
CA ILE A 103 -2.77 -14.25 -7.91
C ILE A 103 -4.05 -13.96 -8.69
N VAL A 104 -5.18 -13.96 -7.99
CA VAL A 104 -6.49 -13.58 -8.55
C VAL A 104 -6.83 -12.12 -8.28
N SER A 105 -6.27 -11.55 -7.21
CA SER A 105 -6.37 -10.12 -6.92
C SER A 105 -5.16 -9.69 -6.09
N VAL A 106 -4.65 -8.52 -6.37
CA VAL A 106 -3.61 -7.87 -5.56
C VAL A 106 -3.83 -6.38 -5.56
N THR A 107 -3.62 -5.76 -4.42
CA THR A 107 -3.64 -4.31 -4.27
C THR A 107 -2.46 -3.88 -3.42
N PHE A 108 -1.70 -2.93 -3.92
CA PHE A 108 -0.63 -2.27 -3.19
C PHE A 108 -1.01 -0.83 -2.85
N ASP A 109 -0.60 -0.37 -1.70
CA ASP A 109 -0.67 1.03 -1.33
C ASP A 109 0.52 1.42 -0.46
N CYS A 110 0.78 2.72 -0.35
CA CYS A 110 1.90 3.24 0.43
C CYS A 110 1.47 4.51 1.18
N VAL A 111 1.88 4.60 2.44
CA VAL A 111 1.78 5.80 3.27
C VAL A 111 3.17 6.27 3.63
N GLU A 112 3.44 7.56 3.46
CA GLU A 112 4.67 8.21 3.90
C GLU A 112 4.36 9.14 5.07
N ALA A 113 5.07 8.94 6.17
CA ALA A 113 4.97 9.74 7.38
C ALA A 113 6.28 10.50 7.58
N THR A 114 6.21 11.83 7.62
CA THR A 114 7.38 12.69 7.84
C THR A 114 7.19 13.51 9.10
N ALA A 115 8.17 13.45 10.00
CA ALA A 115 8.31 14.36 11.12
C ALA A 115 9.50 15.27 10.88
N THR A 116 9.39 16.56 11.21
CA THR A 116 10.51 17.53 11.17
C THR A 116 10.87 18.00 12.57
N TYR A 117 12.12 18.34 12.80
CA TYR A 117 12.63 18.78 14.10
C TYR A 117 13.83 19.70 13.95
N GLY A 118 13.94 20.72 14.82
CA GLY A 118 15.08 21.62 14.85
C GLY A 118 16.36 20.99 15.40
N SER A 119 17.50 21.67 15.25
CA SER A 119 18.85 21.17 15.57
C SER A 119 19.05 20.73 17.03
N ASN A 120 18.26 21.25 17.96
CA ASN A 120 18.28 20.88 19.38
C ASN A 120 17.11 19.96 19.78
N GLY A 121 16.41 19.39 18.80
CA GLY A 121 15.21 18.59 19.01
C GLY A 121 13.95 19.40 19.30
N SER A 122 14.03 20.73 19.15
CA SER A 122 12.85 21.62 19.26
C SER A 122 11.99 21.57 17.99
N ASN A 123 10.82 22.19 18.06
CA ASN A 123 9.93 22.36 16.92
C ASN A 123 9.55 21.06 16.23
N LEU A 124 9.45 19.96 17.00
CA LEU A 124 8.97 18.70 16.44
C LEU A 124 7.56 18.89 15.88
N THR A 125 7.41 18.66 14.59
CA THR A 125 6.12 18.69 13.90
C THR A 125 5.87 17.37 13.20
N MET A 126 4.61 16.92 13.23
CA MET A 126 4.15 15.71 12.54
C MET A 126 2.67 15.89 12.21
N PRO A 127 2.22 15.57 11.01
CA PRO A 127 0.79 15.56 10.68
C PRO A 127 0.01 14.61 11.61
N LYS A 128 -1.23 14.96 11.92
CA LYS A 128 -2.10 14.10 12.77
C LYS A 128 -2.66 12.90 12.02
N SER A 129 -2.72 12.97 10.71
CA SER A 129 -3.21 11.92 9.82
C SER A 129 -2.42 11.93 8.53
N PHE A 130 -2.37 10.79 7.90
CA PHE A 130 -1.68 10.60 6.63
C PHE A 130 -2.68 10.04 5.61
N THR A 131 -2.56 10.50 4.38
CA THR A 131 -3.32 10.01 3.23
C THR A 131 -2.41 9.10 2.42
N SER A 132 -2.91 7.96 1.97
CA SER A 132 -2.11 7.05 1.17
C SER A 132 -1.84 7.60 -0.23
N LYS A 133 -0.85 7.06 -0.92
CA LYS A 133 -0.51 7.51 -2.28
C LYS A 133 -1.63 7.23 -3.28
N LYS A 134 -2.39 6.14 -3.11
CA LYS A 134 -3.57 5.87 -3.93
C LYS A 134 -4.70 6.86 -3.66
N GLU A 135 -4.95 7.17 -2.39
CA GLU A 135 -5.96 8.17 -2.00
C GLU A 135 -5.62 9.57 -2.50
N LEU A 136 -4.32 9.94 -2.52
CA LEU A 136 -3.86 11.20 -3.08
C LEU A 136 -4.11 11.29 -4.60
N GLY A 137 -4.01 10.17 -5.32
CA GLY A 137 -4.21 10.13 -6.77
C GLY A 137 -3.35 11.18 -7.48
N ASP A 138 -3.97 12.04 -8.28
CA ASP A 138 -3.28 13.11 -9.01
C ASP A 138 -2.67 14.19 -8.08
N ALA A 139 -3.15 14.32 -6.86
CA ALA A 139 -2.58 15.24 -5.88
C ALA A 139 -1.19 14.82 -5.38
N TYR A 140 -0.77 13.58 -5.62
CA TYR A 140 0.60 13.13 -5.35
C TYR A 140 1.63 13.76 -6.32
N LYS A 141 1.18 14.16 -7.53
CA LYS A 141 1.94 14.94 -8.54
C LYS A 141 3.21 14.25 -9.05
N MET A 142 3.29 12.94 -9.04
CA MET A 142 4.43 12.21 -9.60
C MET A 142 4.55 12.42 -11.11
N LYS A 143 3.44 12.59 -11.80
CA LYS A 143 3.38 12.79 -13.26
C LYS A 143 4.31 13.90 -13.75
N GLU A 144 4.48 14.95 -12.96
CA GLU A 144 5.33 16.10 -13.28
C GLU A 144 6.82 15.73 -13.35
N TYR A 145 7.23 14.67 -12.63
CA TYR A 145 8.63 14.23 -12.50
C TYR A 145 8.88 12.85 -13.12
N SER A 146 7.81 12.16 -13.52
CA SER A 146 7.90 10.82 -14.08
C SER A 146 8.39 10.86 -15.53
N SER A 147 9.44 10.11 -15.85
CA SER A 147 9.96 9.98 -17.22
C SER A 147 8.95 9.41 -18.22
N ILE A 148 7.91 8.74 -17.73
CA ILE A 148 6.83 8.17 -18.54
C ILE A 148 5.51 8.97 -18.43
N GLY A 149 5.51 10.12 -17.73
CA GLY A 149 4.35 11.00 -17.58
C GLY A 149 3.16 10.36 -16.89
N LYS A 150 3.40 9.44 -15.95
CA LYS A 150 2.36 8.71 -15.19
C LYS A 150 2.41 9.04 -13.71
N GLU A 151 1.24 9.12 -13.09
CA GLU A 151 1.10 9.21 -11.64
C GLU A 151 1.53 7.90 -10.93
N TRP A 152 1.80 7.99 -9.64
CA TRP A 152 2.22 6.86 -8.84
C TRP A 152 1.20 5.72 -8.88
N TYR A 153 -0.08 6.04 -8.67
CA TYR A 153 -1.14 5.04 -8.67
C TYR A 153 -1.32 4.36 -10.04
N GLU A 154 -1.10 5.08 -11.14
CA GLU A 154 -1.15 4.50 -12.50
C GLU A 154 -0.04 3.47 -12.70
N GLN A 155 1.16 3.74 -12.17
CA GLN A 155 2.31 2.84 -12.25
C GLN A 155 2.11 1.60 -11.37
N VAL A 156 1.56 1.78 -10.16
CA VAL A 156 1.23 0.67 -9.25
C VAL A 156 0.10 -0.19 -9.81
N ASN A 157 -0.93 0.40 -10.40
CA ASN A 157 -2.00 -0.34 -11.07
C ASN A 157 -1.47 -1.19 -12.23
N ALA A 158 -0.46 -0.72 -12.97
CA ALA A 158 0.20 -1.52 -14.00
C ALA A 158 0.96 -2.72 -13.40
N LEU A 159 1.65 -2.54 -12.26
CA LEU A 159 2.29 -3.62 -11.54
C LEU A 159 1.25 -4.65 -11.01
N GLU A 160 0.14 -4.19 -10.46
CA GLU A 160 -0.97 -5.04 -10.00
C GLU A 160 -1.52 -5.88 -11.16
N ALA A 161 -1.79 -5.25 -12.30
CA ALA A 161 -2.24 -5.94 -13.50
C ALA A 161 -1.23 -7.00 -13.98
N TYR A 162 0.06 -6.69 -13.92
CA TYR A 162 1.13 -7.65 -14.27
C TYR A 162 1.13 -8.88 -13.36
N CYS A 163 0.80 -8.72 -12.09
CA CYS A 163 0.78 -9.81 -11.10
C CYS A 163 -0.33 -10.84 -11.37
N ILE A 164 -1.45 -10.41 -11.95
CA ILE A 164 -2.63 -11.27 -12.12
C ILE A 164 -2.34 -12.51 -12.95
N GLY A 165 -2.78 -13.69 -12.44
CA GLY A 165 -2.58 -15.00 -13.06
C GLY A 165 -1.19 -15.61 -12.84
N LYS A 166 -0.25 -14.86 -12.29
CA LYS A 166 1.11 -15.33 -11.95
C LYS A 166 1.15 -15.85 -10.51
N THR A 167 2.16 -16.64 -10.18
CA THR A 167 2.48 -16.95 -8.78
C THR A 167 3.31 -15.82 -8.17
N VAL A 168 3.35 -15.74 -6.84
CA VAL A 168 4.23 -14.78 -6.14
C VAL A 168 5.70 -15.04 -6.46
N SER A 169 6.08 -16.29 -6.69
CA SER A 169 7.43 -16.66 -7.14
C SER A 169 7.77 -16.06 -8.51
N ASP A 170 6.85 -16.16 -9.49
CA ASP A 170 7.03 -15.59 -10.83
C ASP A 170 7.23 -14.06 -10.76
N VAL A 171 6.37 -13.38 -10.00
CA VAL A 171 6.45 -11.92 -9.80
C VAL A 171 7.76 -11.55 -9.11
N SER A 172 8.16 -12.30 -8.09
CA SER A 172 9.37 -12.03 -7.30
C SER A 172 10.66 -12.27 -8.07
N SER A 173 10.62 -13.06 -9.12
CA SER A 173 11.76 -13.38 -9.99
C SER A 173 11.81 -12.53 -11.26
N MET A 174 10.90 -11.56 -11.43
CA MET A 174 10.93 -10.69 -12.62
C MET A 174 12.26 -9.93 -12.71
N GLN A 175 12.69 -9.71 -13.94
CA GLN A 175 13.92 -8.96 -14.17
C GLN A 175 13.78 -7.51 -13.71
N MET A 176 14.81 -7.04 -13.02
CA MET A 176 14.92 -5.68 -12.52
C MET A 176 16.17 -5.02 -13.11
N LYS A 177 16.17 -3.70 -13.14
CA LYS A 177 17.30 -2.86 -13.57
C LYS A 177 17.49 -1.67 -12.65
N GLU A 178 18.65 -1.04 -12.78
CA GLU A 178 18.93 0.28 -12.22
C GLU A 178 18.70 1.34 -13.29
N VAL A 179 18.11 2.46 -12.91
CA VAL A 179 17.90 3.63 -13.76
C VAL A 179 18.17 4.87 -12.95
N ASP A 180 19.14 5.68 -13.34
CA ASP A 180 19.49 6.95 -12.68
C ASP A 180 19.71 6.82 -11.16
N GLY A 181 20.43 5.76 -10.74
CA GLY A 181 20.71 5.46 -9.34
C GLY A 181 19.56 4.84 -8.56
N ARG A 182 18.38 4.69 -9.18
CA ARG A 182 17.22 4.00 -8.58
C ARG A 182 17.30 2.51 -8.89
N GLN A 183 17.29 1.70 -7.86
CA GLN A 183 17.36 0.24 -7.94
C GLN A 183 15.96 -0.38 -8.11
N ASN A 184 15.92 -1.64 -8.52
CA ASN A 184 14.73 -2.48 -8.53
C ASN A 184 13.59 -1.95 -9.41
N ILE A 185 13.92 -1.30 -10.53
CA ILE A 185 12.96 -0.88 -11.54
C ILE A 185 12.63 -2.10 -12.43
N PRO A 186 11.33 -2.41 -12.69
CA PRO A 186 10.97 -3.52 -13.57
C PRO A 186 11.60 -3.40 -14.97
N ALA A 187 12.17 -4.52 -15.46
CA ALA A 187 12.80 -4.60 -16.78
C ALA A 187 12.05 -5.52 -17.75
N VAL A 188 10.90 -6.06 -17.32
CA VAL A 188 10.04 -6.89 -18.17
C VAL A 188 9.28 -6.02 -19.18
N ALA A 189 9.07 -6.55 -20.38
CA ALA A 189 8.50 -5.79 -21.49
C ALA A 189 7.14 -5.16 -21.17
N GLU A 190 6.30 -5.87 -20.41
CA GLU A 190 4.95 -5.46 -20.03
C GLU A 190 4.93 -4.21 -19.12
N LEU A 191 6.02 -3.97 -18.37
CA LEU A 191 6.12 -2.89 -17.40
C LEU A 191 7.04 -1.74 -17.83
N THR A 192 7.86 -1.92 -18.86
CA THR A 192 8.90 -0.94 -19.25
C THR A 192 8.36 0.46 -19.53
N SER A 193 7.15 0.58 -20.11
CA SER A 193 6.50 1.86 -20.42
C SER A 193 5.40 2.25 -19.43
N SER A 194 5.17 1.43 -18.40
CA SER A 194 4.03 1.61 -17.50
C SER A 194 4.40 1.67 -16.02
N CYS A 195 5.58 1.21 -15.63
CA CYS A 195 6.06 1.23 -14.26
C CYS A 195 7.58 1.45 -14.21
N THR A 196 8.00 2.61 -13.71
CA THR A 196 9.40 3.02 -13.56
C THR A 196 9.76 3.38 -12.11
N ILE A 197 8.94 2.94 -11.15
CA ILE A 197 9.20 3.07 -9.71
C ILE A 197 9.93 1.84 -9.18
N SER A 198 10.67 1.99 -8.08
CA SER A 198 11.31 0.86 -7.39
C SER A 198 10.23 -0.08 -6.82
N CYS A 199 10.39 -1.38 -7.03
CA CYS A 199 9.38 -2.39 -6.69
C CYS A 199 9.76 -3.33 -5.55
N ASP A 200 10.92 -3.15 -4.91
CA ASP A 200 11.42 -4.01 -3.83
C ASP A 200 10.48 -4.11 -2.63
N GLN A 201 9.89 -2.97 -2.21
CA GLN A 201 8.94 -2.94 -1.10
C GLN A 201 7.62 -3.63 -1.45
N PHE A 202 7.14 -3.46 -2.68
CA PHE A 202 5.94 -4.16 -3.16
C PHE A 202 6.17 -5.68 -3.21
N ILE A 203 7.30 -6.11 -3.74
CA ILE A 203 7.68 -7.54 -3.78
C ILE A 203 7.83 -8.11 -2.37
N SER A 204 8.43 -7.36 -1.46
CA SER A 204 8.59 -7.77 -0.06
C SER A 204 7.25 -7.87 0.66
N ALA A 205 6.35 -6.91 0.47
CA ALA A 205 4.99 -6.93 1.01
C ALA A 205 4.16 -8.10 0.40
N LEU A 206 4.30 -8.35 -0.91
CA LEU A 206 3.64 -9.46 -1.61
C LEU A 206 4.06 -10.82 -1.04
N LYS A 207 5.36 -11.05 -0.83
CA LYS A 207 5.87 -12.29 -0.20
C LYS A 207 5.33 -12.48 1.22
N LYS A 208 5.24 -11.39 2.01
CA LYS A 208 4.64 -11.45 3.35
C LYS A 208 3.14 -11.73 3.29
N ALA A 209 2.43 -11.16 2.31
CA ALA A 209 1.02 -11.44 2.10
C ALA A 209 0.79 -12.91 1.76
N GLU A 210 1.60 -13.52 0.86
CA GLU A 210 1.53 -14.94 0.54
C GLU A 210 1.78 -15.82 1.76
N ALA A 211 2.82 -15.52 2.54
CA ALA A 211 3.16 -16.28 3.75
C ALA A 211 2.05 -16.24 4.81
N ASN A 212 1.24 -15.19 4.83
CA ASN A 212 0.10 -15.01 5.72
C ASN A 212 -1.24 -15.48 5.12
N ALA A 213 -1.27 -15.94 3.86
CA ALA A 213 -2.50 -16.30 3.16
C ALA A 213 -3.17 -17.56 3.73
N ARG A 214 -4.46 -17.45 4.05
CA ARG A 214 -5.30 -18.51 4.67
C ARG A 214 -6.63 -18.61 3.95
#